data_2394965de2007883303cc0fe7e07c239
#
_entry.id   2394965de2007883303cc0fe7e07c239
#
_cell.length_a   1.000
_cell.length_b   1.000
_cell.length_c   1.000
_cell.angle_alpha   90.00
_cell.angle_beta   90.00
_cell.angle_gamma   90.00
#
_symmetry.space_group_name_H-M   'P 1'
#
loop_
_entity.id
_entity.type
_entity.pdbx_description
1 polymer ?
#
loop_
_entity_poly.entity_id
_entity_poly.type
_entity_poly.pdbx_seq_one_letter_code
_entity_poly.pdbx_strand_id
1 'polypeptide(L)'
;IAPETNQVAGTVKSTQGIYKGIIYWNSQQRQSQEKMNQINIFLNKIKKLYAFKGKNGNHTFGLIPLVSPNDDPADAQINVLYPVENITINMPNIGSVCVSRAQFEELTIIPISELNLLSYDDFPSPQAIKGEVVTRSGQTFAGNLAYDLDESYEFEVLDGKNNTISYRIPFRYIRSIAPKNYKYSFITLRNNSQLSLG
;
A
#
# COMPACT_ATOMS: atom_id res chain seq x y z
N ILE A 1 -6.55 -23.23 0.59
CA ILE A 1 -7.66 -22.44 1.14
C ILE A 1 -7.78 -21.24 0.22
N ALA A 2 -8.95 -21.09 -0.43
CA ALA A 2 -9.18 -19.91 -1.26
C ALA A 2 -8.90 -18.65 -0.44
N PRO A 3 -8.31 -17.60 -1.02
CA PRO A 3 -8.08 -16.34 -0.32
C PRO A 3 -9.41 -15.91 0.31
N GLU A 4 -9.34 -15.37 1.53
CA GLU A 4 -10.56 -14.95 2.24
C GLU A 4 -11.39 -14.09 1.31
N THR A 5 -12.53 -14.60 0.90
CA THR A 5 -13.43 -13.98 -0.10
C THR A 5 -14.01 -12.64 0.35
N ASN A 6 -13.69 -12.23 1.57
CA ASN A 6 -14.18 -11.02 2.23
C ASN A 6 -13.21 -9.83 2.20
N GLN A 7 -12.02 -9.98 1.63
CA GLN A 7 -11.08 -8.87 1.51
C GLN A 7 -11.54 -7.89 0.43
N VAL A 8 -11.22 -6.60 0.62
CA VAL A 8 -11.50 -5.54 -0.34
C VAL A 8 -10.25 -5.27 -1.15
N ALA A 9 -10.35 -5.40 -2.47
CA ALA A 9 -9.30 -5.01 -3.40
C ALA A 9 -9.63 -3.66 -4.04
N GLY A 10 -8.61 -2.87 -4.33
CA GLY A 10 -8.83 -1.58 -4.94
C GLY A 10 -7.59 -0.97 -5.56
N THR A 11 -7.83 0.09 -6.33
CA THR A 11 -6.82 1.00 -6.86
C THR A 11 -6.97 2.33 -6.18
N VAL A 12 -5.95 2.77 -5.47
CA VAL A 12 -5.89 4.08 -4.81
C VAL A 12 -5.05 5.02 -5.65
N LYS A 13 -5.65 6.12 -6.05
CA LYS A 13 -4.96 7.26 -6.65
C LYS A 13 -4.63 8.27 -5.56
N SER A 14 -3.41 8.72 -5.53
CA SER A 14 -2.92 9.75 -4.63
C SER A 14 -2.19 10.84 -5.39
N THR A 15 -1.88 11.94 -4.71
CA THR A 15 -1.04 13.03 -5.27
C THR A 15 0.37 12.56 -5.67
N GLN A 16 0.79 11.37 -5.28
CA GLN A 16 2.15 10.87 -5.51
C GLN A 16 2.21 9.60 -6.37
N GLY A 17 1.07 9.02 -6.73
CA GLY A 17 1.03 7.83 -7.56
C GLY A 17 -0.25 7.01 -7.43
N ILE A 18 -0.26 5.89 -8.13
CA ILE A 18 -1.37 4.95 -8.16
C ILE A 18 -0.89 3.63 -7.53
N TYR A 19 -1.66 3.10 -6.60
CA TYR A 19 -1.37 1.88 -5.84
C TYR A 19 -2.53 0.90 -5.98
N LYS A 20 -2.23 -0.35 -6.32
CA LYS A 20 -3.23 -1.41 -6.51
C LYS A 20 -2.95 -2.56 -5.56
N GLY A 21 -3.94 -2.95 -4.74
CA GLY A 21 -3.76 -4.02 -3.77
C GLY A 21 -4.97 -4.27 -2.89
N ILE A 22 -4.77 -5.00 -1.80
CA ILE A 22 -5.75 -5.17 -0.74
C ILE A 22 -5.81 -3.90 0.10
N ILE A 23 -7.01 -3.41 0.32
CA ILE A 23 -7.27 -2.14 0.99
C ILE A 23 -7.59 -2.38 2.45
N TYR A 24 -6.90 -1.63 3.32
CA TYR A 24 -7.17 -1.53 4.74
C TYR A 24 -7.58 -0.10 5.06
N TRP A 25 -8.84 0.08 5.40
CA TRP A 25 -9.39 1.37 5.76
C TRP A 25 -9.13 1.66 7.23
N ASN A 26 -8.47 2.78 7.54
CA ASN A 26 -8.03 3.12 8.89
C ASN A 26 -7.25 1.99 9.60
N SER A 27 -6.48 1.21 8.86
CA SER A 27 -5.67 0.09 9.35
C SER A 27 -6.45 -1.03 10.08
N GLN A 28 -7.76 -0.92 10.19
CA GLN A 28 -8.61 -1.85 10.94
C GLN A 28 -9.71 -2.49 10.08
N GLN A 29 -10.31 -1.74 9.16
CA GLN A 29 -11.39 -2.24 8.31
C GLN A 29 -10.83 -2.89 7.05
N ARG A 30 -10.93 -4.20 6.96
CA ARG A 30 -10.34 -5.02 5.89
C ARG A 30 -11.33 -5.92 5.18
N GLN A 31 -12.53 -6.09 5.71
CA GLN A 31 -13.50 -7.02 5.16
C GLN A 31 -14.59 -6.29 4.40
N SER A 32 -15.02 -6.89 3.29
CA SER A 32 -16.05 -6.33 2.41
C SER A 32 -17.41 -6.10 3.10
N GLN A 33 -17.66 -6.80 4.20
CA GLN A 33 -18.87 -6.69 5.00
C GLN A 33 -18.77 -5.65 6.12
N GLU A 34 -17.59 -5.07 6.34
CA GLU A 34 -17.43 -4.01 7.32
C GLU A 34 -18.01 -2.71 6.79
N LYS A 35 -18.62 -1.96 7.69
CA LYS A 35 -19.18 -0.65 7.37
C LYS A 35 -18.07 0.39 7.40
N MET A 36 -18.09 1.26 6.41
CA MET A 36 -17.25 2.44 6.42
C MET A 36 -17.66 3.33 7.60
N ASN A 37 -16.68 3.87 8.34
CA ASN A 37 -16.88 4.68 9.55
C ASN A 37 -18.10 5.59 9.46
N GLN A 38 -19.05 5.42 10.40
CA GLN A 38 -20.27 6.21 10.56
C GLN A 38 -21.23 6.26 9.35
N ILE A 39 -20.91 5.60 8.24
CA ILE A 39 -21.83 5.42 7.14
C ILE A 39 -22.37 4.00 7.21
N ASN A 40 -23.69 3.89 7.08
CA ASN A 40 -24.38 2.60 7.07
C ASN A 40 -24.23 1.87 5.71
N ILE A 41 -23.09 2.02 5.04
CA ILE A 41 -22.81 1.43 3.74
C ILE A 41 -21.65 0.44 3.89
N PHE A 42 -21.88 -0.79 3.47
CA PHE A 42 -20.85 -1.82 3.43
C PHE A 42 -19.83 -1.52 2.33
N LEU A 43 -18.56 -1.79 2.59
CA LEU A 43 -17.47 -1.58 1.63
C LEU A 43 -17.74 -2.27 0.28
N ASN A 44 -18.36 -3.44 0.29
CA ASN A 44 -18.72 -4.17 -0.95
C ASN A 44 -19.85 -3.53 -1.77
N LYS A 45 -20.47 -2.46 -1.29
CA LYS A 45 -21.51 -1.70 -2.00
C LYS A 45 -20.98 -0.39 -2.60
N ILE A 46 -19.71 -0.11 -2.40
CA ILE A 46 -19.04 1.07 -2.93
C ILE A 46 -18.30 0.68 -4.21
N LYS A 47 -18.47 1.47 -5.27
CA LYS A 47 -17.73 1.34 -6.52
C LYS A 47 -16.49 2.24 -6.51
N LYS A 48 -16.71 3.50 -6.15
CA LYS A 48 -15.65 4.51 -6.07
C LYS A 48 -15.82 5.43 -4.88
N LEU A 49 -14.70 5.95 -4.42
CA LEU A 49 -14.63 6.98 -3.41
C LEU A 49 -13.70 8.10 -3.90
N TYR A 50 -14.15 9.33 -3.82
CA TYR A 50 -13.41 10.52 -4.20
C TYR A 50 -13.15 11.43 -3.02
N ALA A 51 -11.98 12.07 -3.00
CA ALA A 51 -11.70 13.17 -2.09
C ALA A 51 -12.02 14.51 -2.78
N PHE A 52 -12.77 15.35 -2.11
CA PHE A 52 -13.03 16.72 -2.54
C PHE A 52 -12.40 17.70 -1.56
N LYS A 53 -11.73 18.72 -2.08
CA LYS A 53 -11.25 19.85 -1.28
C LYS A 53 -12.40 20.85 -1.14
N GLY A 54 -12.94 20.98 0.05
CA GLY A 54 -13.90 22.05 0.34
C GLY A 54 -13.26 23.44 0.31
N LYS A 55 -14.06 24.47 0.11
CA LYS A 55 -13.62 25.88 0.05
C LYS A 55 -12.83 26.34 1.29
N ASN A 56 -13.01 25.65 2.43
CA ASN A 56 -12.38 25.98 3.72
C ASN A 56 -11.19 25.05 4.06
N GLY A 57 -10.62 24.36 3.07
CA GLY A 57 -9.54 23.39 3.30
C GLY A 57 -9.99 22.07 3.94
N ASN A 58 -11.28 21.92 4.26
CA ASN A 58 -11.82 20.66 4.76
C ASN A 58 -11.92 19.65 3.63
N HIS A 59 -11.43 18.42 3.90
CA HIS A 59 -11.59 17.31 2.97
C HIS A 59 -12.95 16.67 3.17
N THR A 60 -13.75 16.64 2.13
CA THR A 60 -14.99 15.86 2.05
C THR A 60 -14.80 14.67 1.12
N PHE A 61 -15.58 13.63 1.32
CA PHE A 61 -15.53 12.46 0.45
C PHE A 61 -16.89 12.27 -0.22
N GLY A 62 -16.86 11.99 -1.50
CA GLY A 62 -18.03 11.56 -2.25
C GLY A 62 -17.90 10.10 -2.63
N LEU A 63 -18.99 9.35 -2.57
CA LEU A 63 -19.01 7.95 -2.96
C LEU A 63 -19.95 7.70 -4.14
N ILE A 64 -19.55 6.75 -5.00
CA ILE A 64 -20.38 6.18 -6.04
C ILE A 64 -20.78 4.76 -5.61
N PRO A 65 -22.07 4.46 -5.45
CA PRO A 65 -22.54 3.11 -5.16
C PRO A 65 -22.22 2.14 -6.31
N LEU A 66 -22.09 0.85 -5.99
CA LEU A 66 -21.85 -0.20 -6.98
C LEU A 66 -22.91 -0.26 -8.08
N VAL A 67 -24.16 0.07 -7.75
CA VAL A 67 -25.30 0.07 -8.67
C VAL A 67 -25.45 1.35 -9.50
N SER A 68 -24.56 2.32 -9.33
CA SER A 68 -24.61 3.55 -10.12
C SER A 68 -24.23 3.28 -11.58
N PRO A 69 -25.00 3.79 -12.56
CA PRO A 69 -24.68 3.66 -13.99
C PRO A 69 -23.46 4.54 -14.38
N ASN A 70 -23.18 5.61 -13.62
CA ASN A 70 -22.14 6.58 -13.91
C ASN A 70 -20.98 6.52 -12.91
N ASP A 71 -19.79 6.84 -13.40
CA ASP A 71 -18.57 6.98 -12.62
C ASP A 71 -18.13 8.44 -12.50
N ASP A 72 -18.98 9.39 -12.90
CA ASP A 72 -18.66 10.80 -12.87
C ASP A 72 -18.58 11.29 -11.40
N PRO A 73 -17.46 11.92 -10.99
CA PRO A 73 -17.34 12.55 -9.68
C PRO A 73 -18.45 13.57 -9.37
N ALA A 74 -19.03 14.20 -10.38
CA ALA A 74 -20.15 15.13 -10.22
C ALA A 74 -21.42 14.44 -9.69
N ASP A 75 -21.59 13.15 -10.00
CA ASP A 75 -22.74 12.34 -9.54
C ASP A 75 -22.48 11.66 -8.18
N ALA A 76 -21.30 11.86 -7.61
CA ALA A 76 -20.95 11.26 -6.34
C ALA A 76 -21.82 11.86 -5.21
N GLN A 77 -22.46 10.98 -4.44
CA GLN A 77 -23.16 11.41 -3.23
C GLN A 77 -22.14 11.94 -2.23
N ILE A 78 -22.18 13.24 -1.96
CA ILE A 78 -21.28 13.88 -1.01
C ILE A 78 -21.80 13.60 0.39
N ASN A 79 -21.10 12.72 1.10
CA ASN A 79 -21.31 12.51 2.52
C ASN A 79 -20.10 13.08 3.27
N VAL A 80 -20.34 13.86 4.31
CA VAL A 80 -19.29 14.27 5.23
C VAL A 80 -18.88 13.03 6.01
N LEU A 81 -17.87 12.35 5.50
CA LEU A 81 -17.24 11.24 6.18
C LEU A 81 -16.29 11.80 7.22
N TYR A 82 -16.44 11.34 8.45
CA TYR A 82 -15.44 11.61 9.48
C TYR A 82 -14.06 11.09 9.00
N PRO A 83 -12.99 11.74 9.40
CA PRO A 83 -11.70 11.60 8.72
C PRO A 83 -11.20 10.16 8.76
N VAL A 84 -11.07 9.59 7.59
CA VAL A 84 -10.12 8.53 7.37
C VAL A 84 -8.75 9.14 7.56
N GLU A 85 -8.01 8.70 8.53
CA GLU A 85 -6.67 9.21 8.75
C GLU A 85 -5.70 8.73 7.67
N ASN A 86 -5.86 7.46 7.27
CA ASN A 86 -5.04 6.84 6.25
C ASN A 86 -5.74 5.64 5.58
N ILE A 87 -5.23 5.28 4.42
CA ILE A 87 -5.57 4.05 3.71
C ILE A 87 -4.26 3.27 3.53
N THR A 88 -4.23 2.05 4.00
CA THR A 88 -3.12 1.14 3.75
C THR A 88 -3.46 0.21 2.60
N ILE A 89 -2.55 0.10 1.64
CA ILE A 89 -2.66 -0.76 0.47
C ILE A 89 -1.58 -1.82 0.58
N ASN A 90 -1.98 -3.08 0.68
CA ASN A 90 -1.03 -4.20 0.62
C ASN A 90 -0.90 -4.67 -0.83
N MET A 91 0.23 -4.33 -1.42
CA MET A 91 0.52 -4.58 -2.84
C MET A 91 1.29 -5.89 -3.00
N PRO A 92 0.84 -6.81 -3.85
CA PRO A 92 1.58 -8.03 -4.15
C PRO A 92 3.01 -7.73 -4.62
N ASN A 93 3.99 -8.46 -4.11
CA ASN A 93 5.42 -8.37 -4.48
C ASN A 93 6.11 -7.03 -4.20
N ILE A 94 5.48 -6.14 -3.44
CA ILE A 94 6.04 -4.84 -3.07
C ILE A 94 6.00 -4.67 -1.55
N GLY A 95 4.85 -4.93 -0.93
CA GLY A 95 4.62 -4.70 0.49
C GLY A 95 3.49 -3.72 0.72
N SER A 96 3.47 -3.09 1.89
CA SER A 96 2.40 -2.17 2.28
C SER A 96 2.78 -0.72 2.02
N VAL A 97 1.82 0.04 1.53
CA VAL A 97 1.91 1.49 1.32
C VAL A 97 0.80 2.16 2.11
N CYS A 98 1.13 3.20 2.85
CA CYS A 98 0.18 3.98 3.61
C CYS A 98 0.01 5.36 2.98
N VAL A 99 -1.19 5.67 2.52
CA VAL A 99 -1.59 6.95 1.93
C VAL A 99 -2.38 7.73 2.97
N SER A 100 -1.90 8.91 3.33
CA SER A 100 -2.60 9.79 4.24
C SER A 100 -3.81 10.46 3.59
N ARG A 101 -4.77 10.91 4.41
CA ARG A 101 -5.94 11.66 3.97
C ARG A 101 -5.59 12.85 3.05
N ALA A 102 -4.53 13.57 3.38
CA ALA A 102 -4.13 14.75 2.61
C ALA A 102 -3.65 14.42 1.18
N GLN A 103 -3.27 13.18 0.93
CA GLN A 103 -2.72 12.71 -0.34
C GLN A 103 -3.71 11.89 -1.15
N PHE A 104 -4.76 11.39 -0.51
CA PHE A 104 -5.78 10.57 -1.14
C PHE A 104 -6.61 11.39 -2.12
N GLU A 105 -6.81 10.87 -3.34
CA GLU A 105 -7.65 11.48 -4.37
C GLU A 105 -8.85 10.59 -4.71
N GLU A 106 -8.62 9.31 -4.96
CA GLU A 106 -9.65 8.38 -5.41
C GLU A 106 -9.33 6.95 -4.97
N LEU A 107 -10.36 6.19 -4.61
CA LEU A 107 -10.32 4.73 -4.48
C LEU A 107 -11.34 4.14 -5.44
N THR A 108 -10.91 3.23 -6.31
CA THR A 108 -11.77 2.37 -7.11
C THR A 108 -11.72 0.95 -6.56
N ILE A 109 -12.88 0.39 -6.20
CA ILE A 109 -12.98 -1.01 -5.80
C ILE A 109 -12.91 -1.89 -7.04
N ILE A 110 -12.10 -2.94 -6.97
CA ILE A 110 -11.89 -3.88 -8.07
C ILE A 110 -12.16 -5.31 -7.60
N PRO A 111 -12.44 -6.25 -8.52
CA PRO A 111 -12.48 -7.67 -8.19
C PRO A 111 -11.14 -8.15 -7.61
N ILE A 112 -11.17 -8.93 -6.53
CA ILE A 112 -9.96 -9.48 -5.92
C ILE A 112 -9.15 -10.36 -6.88
N SER A 113 -9.84 -11.00 -7.84
CA SER A 113 -9.23 -11.80 -8.90
C SER A 113 -8.30 -11.00 -9.83
N GLU A 114 -8.40 -9.68 -9.84
CA GLU A 114 -7.45 -8.82 -10.56
C GLU A 114 -6.10 -8.67 -9.86
N LEU A 115 -6.00 -9.13 -8.62
CA LEU A 115 -4.75 -9.18 -7.87
C LEU A 115 -4.16 -10.59 -7.96
N ASN A 116 -2.89 -10.67 -8.31
CA ASN A 116 -2.14 -11.92 -8.23
C ASN A 116 -1.69 -12.15 -6.78
N LEU A 117 -2.63 -12.57 -5.94
CA LEU A 117 -2.34 -12.85 -4.52
C LEU A 117 -1.69 -14.22 -4.38
N LEU A 118 -0.66 -14.29 -3.54
CA LEU A 118 -0.08 -15.55 -3.12
C LEU A 118 -1.06 -16.30 -2.21
N SER A 119 -1.21 -17.59 -2.42
CA SER A 119 -1.94 -18.45 -1.47
C SER A 119 -1.10 -18.66 -0.20
N TYR A 120 -1.74 -19.10 0.87
CA TYR A 120 -1.01 -19.42 2.11
C TYR A 120 0.09 -20.47 1.90
N ASP A 121 -0.14 -21.43 1.00
CA ASP A 121 0.79 -22.50 0.66
C ASP A 121 1.99 -22.02 -0.18
N ASP A 122 1.91 -20.83 -0.77
CA ASP A 122 2.98 -20.21 -1.55
C ASP A 122 4.01 -19.45 -0.67
N PHE A 123 3.75 -19.35 0.64
CA PHE A 123 4.72 -18.71 1.54
C PHE A 123 5.87 -19.66 1.84
N PRO A 124 7.10 -19.33 1.42
CA PRO A 124 8.26 -20.14 1.73
C PRO A 124 8.54 -20.12 3.25
N SER A 125 9.18 -21.18 3.74
CA SER A 125 9.72 -21.18 5.09
C SER A 125 10.62 -19.95 5.32
N PRO A 126 10.72 -19.44 6.56
CA PRO A 126 11.60 -18.32 6.87
C PRO A 126 13.02 -18.57 6.38
N GLN A 127 13.53 -17.65 5.57
CA GLN A 127 14.89 -17.70 5.03
C GLN A 127 15.68 -16.50 5.58
N ALA A 128 16.95 -16.74 5.90
CA ALA A 128 17.85 -15.66 6.25
C ALA A 128 18.10 -14.74 5.03
N ILE A 129 18.26 -13.44 5.29
CA ILE A 129 18.70 -12.50 4.25
C ILE A 129 20.10 -12.89 3.80
N LYS A 130 20.26 -13.18 2.51
CA LYS A 130 21.56 -13.47 1.89
C LYS A 130 21.88 -12.42 0.84
N GLY A 131 23.11 -11.96 0.83
CA GLY A 131 23.52 -10.97 -0.14
C GLY A 131 24.98 -10.58 -0.03
N GLU A 132 25.30 -9.50 -0.70
CA GLU A 132 26.64 -8.91 -0.74
C GLU A 132 26.58 -7.45 -0.27
N VAL A 133 27.56 -7.08 0.52
CA VAL A 133 27.79 -5.69 0.93
C VAL A 133 29.05 -5.19 0.24
N VAL A 134 28.91 -4.12 -0.55
CA VAL A 134 30.04 -3.45 -1.20
C VAL A 134 30.32 -2.16 -0.43
N THR A 135 31.53 -2.05 0.10
CA THR A 135 31.95 -0.86 0.82
C THR A 135 32.36 0.28 -0.13
N ARG A 136 32.50 1.48 0.41
CA ARG A 136 33.01 2.64 -0.37
C ARG A 136 34.42 2.43 -0.92
N SER A 137 35.23 1.59 -0.27
CA SER A 137 36.57 1.23 -0.73
C SER A 137 36.55 0.14 -1.84
N GLY A 138 35.35 -0.36 -2.22
CA GLY A 138 35.20 -1.42 -3.23
C GLY A 138 35.38 -2.85 -2.69
N GLN A 139 35.53 -3.02 -1.37
CA GLN A 139 35.58 -4.36 -0.77
C GLN A 139 34.18 -4.98 -0.76
N THR A 140 34.10 -6.26 -1.08
CA THR A 140 32.84 -7.02 -1.09
C THR A 140 32.85 -8.09 -0.02
N PHE A 141 31.77 -8.17 0.74
CA PHE A 141 31.51 -9.19 1.75
C PHE A 141 30.21 -9.90 1.40
N ALA A 142 30.24 -11.22 1.24
CA ALA A 142 29.08 -12.04 0.94
C ALA A 142 28.73 -12.97 2.09
N GLY A 143 27.44 -13.15 2.37
CA GLY A 143 26.99 -14.04 3.43
C GLY A 143 25.55 -13.79 3.87
N ASN A 144 25.25 -14.26 5.08
CA ASN A 144 24.01 -13.88 5.76
C ASN A 144 24.15 -12.45 6.28
N LEU A 145 23.12 -11.65 6.03
CA LEU A 145 23.08 -10.25 6.41
C LEU A 145 22.14 -10.05 7.59
N ALA A 146 22.50 -9.15 8.49
CA ALA A 146 21.59 -8.49 9.41
C ALA A 146 21.53 -7.01 9.01
N TYR A 147 20.36 -6.54 8.64
CA TYR A 147 20.14 -5.15 8.30
C TYR A 147 19.77 -4.38 9.57
N ASP A 148 20.33 -3.20 9.76
CA ASP A 148 20.16 -2.34 10.94
C ASP A 148 20.30 -3.05 12.31
N LEU A 149 21.07 -4.14 12.34
CA LEU A 149 21.43 -5.00 13.48
C LEU A 149 20.35 -5.98 13.95
N ASP A 150 19.14 -5.91 13.46
CA ASP A 150 18.04 -6.77 13.92
C ASP A 150 17.27 -7.50 12.81
N GLU A 151 17.12 -6.95 11.61
CA GLU A 151 16.45 -7.67 10.53
C GLU A 151 17.39 -8.69 9.87
N SER A 152 17.10 -9.95 10.07
CA SER A 152 17.94 -11.07 9.59
C SER A 152 17.19 -12.01 8.63
N TYR A 153 15.88 -11.89 8.51
CA TYR A 153 15.02 -12.78 7.73
C TYR A 153 14.31 -12.05 6.59
N GLU A 154 14.11 -12.78 5.47
CA GLU A 154 13.49 -12.23 4.26
C GLU A 154 12.04 -11.73 4.42
N PHE A 155 11.31 -12.18 5.46
CA PHE A 155 9.96 -11.71 5.75
C PHE A 155 9.92 -10.43 6.57
N GLU A 156 11.02 -10.06 7.22
CA GLU A 156 11.14 -8.80 7.94
C GLU A 156 11.10 -7.63 6.96
N VAL A 157 10.77 -6.43 7.46
CA VAL A 157 10.41 -5.32 6.60
C VAL A 157 11.38 -4.15 6.73
N LEU A 158 11.74 -3.59 5.58
CA LEU A 158 12.38 -2.28 5.51
C LEU A 158 11.28 -1.22 5.56
N ASP A 159 11.32 -0.40 6.59
CA ASP A 159 10.48 0.79 6.71
C ASP A 159 11.14 1.99 6.04
N GLY A 160 10.37 2.84 5.40
CA GLY A 160 10.89 4.05 4.77
C GLY A 160 9.80 4.98 4.27
N LYS A 161 10.19 6.19 3.90
CA LYS A 161 9.26 7.19 3.37
C LYS A 161 9.73 7.78 2.05
N ASN A 162 8.79 7.97 1.14
CA ASN A 162 8.97 8.87 0.00
C ASN A 162 8.04 10.05 0.19
N ASN A 163 8.61 11.21 0.51
CA ASN A 163 7.87 12.38 0.99
C ASN A 163 7.01 12.00 2.22
N THR A 164 5.69 11.96 2.06
CA THR A 164 4.73 11.68 3.14
C THR A 164 4.10 10.28 3.03
N ILE A 165 4.44 9.51 1.99
CA ILE A 165 3.99 8.13 1.85
C ILE A 165 4.95 7.19 2.55
N SER A 166 4.41 6.39 3.47
CA SER A 166 5.17 5.37 4.20
C SER A 166 5.09 4.04 3.48
N TYR A 167 6.22 3.36 3.41
CA TYR A 167 6.40 2.04 2.81
C TYR A 167 6.88 1.06 3.86
N ARG A 168 6.39 -0.18 3.78
CA ARG A 168 6.85 -1.33 4.54
C ARG A 168 7.10 -2.46 3.55
N ILE A 169 8.37 -2.74 3.27
CA ILE A 169 8.80 -3.62 2.17
C ILE A 169 9.51 -4.84 2.74
N PRO A 170 8.94 -6.05 2.66
CA PRO A 170 9.65 -7.26 3.05
C PRO A 170 10.95 -7.43 2.26
N PHE A 171 12.04 -7.80 2.94
CA PHE A 171 13.37 -7.98 2.31
C PHE A 171 13.34 -8.97 1.14
N ARG A 172 12.44 -9.96 1.16
CA ARG A 172 12.25 -10.90 0.02
C ARG A 172 11.94 -10.21 -1.30
N TYR A 173 11.36 -9.01 -1.28
CA TYR A 173 11.04 -8.25 -2.49
C TYR A 173 12.15 -7.28 -2.89
N ILE A 174 13.15 -7.10 -2.05
CA ILE A 174 14.26 -6.19 -2.29
C ILE A 174 15.36 -6.93 -3.06
N ARG A 175 15.83 -6.32 -4.13
CA ARG A 175 16.99 -6.77 -4.92
C ARG A 175 18.27 -6.10 -4.46
N SER A 176 18.22 -4.79 -4.23
CA SER A 176 19.35 -4.01 -3.76
C SER A 176 18.94 -2.74 -3.05
N ILE A 177 19.80 -2.32 -2.14
CA ILE A 177 19.73 -1.04 -1.43
C ILE A 177 21.01 -0.30 -1.73
N ALA A 178 20.95 0.91 -2.26
CA ALA A 178 22.09 1.74 -2.56
C ALA A 178 21.90 3.16 -2.04
N PRO A 179 22.91 3.80 -1.42
CA PRO A 179 22.79 5.17 -0.99
C PRO A 179 22.58 6.10 -2.18
N LYS A 180 21.57 6.96 -2.09
CA LYS A 180 21.32 8.03 -3.06
C LYS A 180 22.02 9.32 -2.62
N ASN A 181 21.83 9.67 -1.36
CA ASN A 181 22.46 10.81 -0.72
C ASN A 181 22.41 10.61 0.80
N TYR A 182 22.70 11.67 1.56
CA TYR A 182 22.74 11.61 3.02
C TYR A 182 21.41 11.24 3.70
N LYS A 183 20.27 11.48 3.02
CA LYS A 183 18.91 11.27 3.60
C LYS A 183 18.14 10.14 2.94
N TYR A 184 18.53 9.70 1.75
CA TYR A 184 17.74 8.78 0.95
C TYR A 184 18.60 7.65 0.40
N SER A 185 17.97 6.48 0.29
CA SER A 185 18.48 5.31 -0.41
C SER A 185 17.61 4.97 -1.62
N PHE A 186 18.22 4.42 -2.66
CA PHE A 186 17.52 3.75 -3.73
C PHE A 186 17.25 2.30 -3.33
N ILE A 187 15.98 1.92 -3.31
CA ILE A 187 15.53 0.55 -3.07
C ILE A 187 15.09 -0.01 -4.42
N THR A 188 15.85 -0.93 -4.96
CA THR A 188 15.47 -1.64 -6.20
C THR A 188 14.78 -2.94 -5.82
N LEU A 189 13.56 -3.13 -6.30
CA LEU A 189 12.78 -4.33 -6.06
C LEU A 189 13.11 -5.44 -7.07
N ARG A 190 12.75 -6.68 -6.76
CA ARG A 190 12.97 -7.83 -7.66
C ARG A 190 12.21 -7.74 -8.99
N ASN A 191 11.13 -6.97 -9.04
CA ASN A 191 10.41 -6.62 -10.28
C ASN A 191 11.08 -5.50 -11.09
N ASN A 192 12.29 -5.07 -10.71
CA ASN A 192 13.08 -3.97 -11.27
C ASN A 192 12.51 -2.56 -11.08
N SER A 193 11.44 -2.39 -10.34
CA SER A 193 11.01 -1.05 -9.93
C SER A 193 11.96 -0.47 -8.89
N GLN A 194 12.10 0.85 -8.87
CA GLN A 194 12.99 1.54 -7.95
C GLN A 194 12.22 2.60 -7.15
N LEU A 195 12.47 2.61 -5.86
CA LEU A 195 11.94 3.60 -4.91
C LEU A 195 13.10 4.39 -4.32
N SER A 196 12.83 5.65 -3.97
CA SER A 196 13.77 6.47 -3.18
C SER A 196 13.16 6.68 -1.81
N LEU A 197 13.72 6.05 -0.78
CA LEU A 197 13.19 6.08 0.57
C LEU A 197 14.21 6.71 1.52
N GLY A 198 13.69 7.47 2.50
CA GLY A 198 14.46 8.04 3.59
C GLY A 198 13.76 7.85 4.91
#